data_d529f95e5b1e6d53c0a21ecd88e5fd25
#
_entry.id   d529f95e5b1e6d53c0a21ecd88e5fd25
#
_cell.length_a   1.000
_cell.length_b   1.000
_cell.length_c   1.000
_cell.angle_alpha   90.00
_cell.angle_beta   90.00
_cell.angle_gamma   90.00
#
_symmetry.space_group_name_H-M   'P 1'
#
loop_
_entity.id
_entity.type
_entity.pdbx_description
1 polymer ?
#
loop_
_entity_poly.entity_id
_entity_poly.type
_entity_poly.pdbx_seq_one_letter_code
_entity_poly.pdbx_strand_id
1 'polypeptide(L)'
;MSDAVVPQESALAVQHELSVEQVVARINKVHEVMRRAMQEGHHYGVIPGTPKPSLWKPGAELLCVMFRLDPQYQASERREPDDHLTVTTTCSLWHIPTGQRMGSGMGSCSTRESKYAYRHASRVCPKCGKDAIIKGKEEYGGGWVCFKKKDGCGTKFADEDVAITGQVVGRVANEDLADQENTVLKMSNKRALVAAVLNVTAASDIFTQDLEDLPHETVQPARQDSHAGSVSPSGVGEPEGSQAPPAAPLSATAEKDILLGRIQAGMDILRLKAADQLAIWTKHCGTTRFASAEADVSALGDLLAELQTTYKKK
;
A
#
# COMPACT_ATOMS: atom_id res chain seq x y z
N MET A 1 -23.00 15.61 68.44
CA MET A 1 -21.88 15.94 67.55
C MET A 1 -22.03 15.02 66.39
N SER A 2 -22.47 15.53 65.26
CA SER A 2 -22.77 14.77 64.05
C SER A 2 -21.63 14.98 63.07
N ASP A 3 -20.81 13.94 62.88
CA ASP A 3 -19.76 13.96 61.88
C ASP A 3 -20.41 13.82 60.50
N ALA A 4 -20.35 14.90 59.73
CA ALA A 4 -20.78 14.91 58.35
C ALA A 4 -19.72 14.19 57.51
N VAL A 5 -20.09 13.01 57.03
CA VAL A 5 -19.33 12.29 55.99
C VAL A 5 -19.45 13.09 54.69
N VAL A 6 -18.38 13.74 54.30
CA VAL A 6 -18.26 14.39 52.98
C VAL A 6 -18.16 13.30 51.94
N PRO A 7 -19.01 13.29 50.90
CA PRO A 7 -18.95 12.28 49.85
C PRO A 7 -17.64 12.42 49.06
N GLN A 8 -16.92 11.31 48.95
CA GLN A 8 -15.66 11.17 48.21
C GLN A 8 -15.86 11.03 46.67
N GLU A 9 -16.93 11.62 46.14
CA GLU A 9 -17.30 11.49 44.71
C GLU A 9 -16.58 12.46 43.76
N SER A 10 -15.86 13.44 44.26
CA SER A 10 -15.21 14.43 43.37
C SER A 10 -13.77 14.13 42.98
N ALA A 11 -13.16 13.03 43.48
CA ALA A 11 -11.77 12.68 43.15
C ALA A 11 -11.60 11.82 41.88
N LEU A 12 -12.69 11.27 41.34
CA LEU A 12 -12.64 10.42 40.13
C LEU A 12 -12.87 11.19 38.82
N ALA A 13 -13.31 12.44 38.87
CA ALA A 13 -13.64 13.23 37.68
C ALA A 13 -12.49 14.10 37.13
N VAL A 14 -11.36 14.17 37.82
CA VAL A 14 -10.17 14.97 37.40
C VAL A 14 -9.04 14.06 36.95
N GLN A 15 -9.34 13.07 36.11
CA GLN A 15 -8.30 12.30 35.41
C GLN A 15 -8.18 12.79 33.95
N HIS A 16 -7.57 13.96 33.85
CA HIS A 16 -6.31 14.13 33.17
C HIS A 16 -6.49 14.29 31.67
N GLU A 17 -6.76 15.52 31.27
CA GLU A 17 -6.27 16.00 29.98
C GLU A 17 -4.77 15.75 29.94
N LEU A 18 -4.29 15.16 28.85
CA LEU A 18 -2.85 15.01 28.63
C LEU A 18 -2.23 16.40 28.49
N SER A 19 -1.11 16.64 29.12
CA SER A 19 -0.35 17.87 28.86
C SER A 19 0.20 17.85 27.43
N VAL A 20 0.48 19.02 26.89
CA VAL A 20 1.08 19.14 25.52
C VAL A 20 2.36 18.33 25.41
N GLU A 21 3.20 18.32 26.47
CA GLU A 21 4.44 17.55 26.51
C GLU A 21 4.18 16.05 26.43
N GLN A 22 3.12 15.55 27.07
CA GLN A 22 2.72 14.15 27.01
C GLN A 22 2.22 13.76 25.62
N VAL A 23 1.49 14.65 24.93
CA VAL A 23 1.04 14.43 23.54
C VAL A 23 2.25 14.39 22.61
N VAL A 24 3.16 15.36 22.71
CA VAL A 24 4.39 15.40 21.92
C VAL A 24 5.25 14.16 22.16
N ALA A 25 5.38 13.70 23.41
CA ALA A 25 6.11 12.48 23.74
C ALA A 25 5.48 11.22 23.08
N ARG A 26 4.15 11.15 22.98
CA ARG A 26 3.46 10.04 22.29
C ARG A 26 3.71 10.06 20.79
N ILE A 27 3.61 11.23 20.16
CA ILE A 27 3.90 11.40 18.72
C ILE A 27 5.35 11.01 18.44
N ASN A 28 6.29 11.48 19.24
CA ASN A 28 7.71 11.13 19.09
C ASN A 28 7.97 9.62 19.23
N LYS A 29 7.22 8.92 20.10
CA LYS A 29 7.28 7.46 20.20
C LYS A 29 6.82 6.77 18.91
N VAL A 30 5.76 7.26 18.28
CA VAL A 30 5.31 6.69 16.99
C VAL A 30 6.37 6.89 15.91
N HIS A 31 6.99 8.08 15.84
CA HIS A 31 8.12 8.35 14.95
C HIS A 31 9.33 7.43 15.22
N GLU A 32 9.63 7.19 16.48
CA GLU A 32 10.74 6.30 16.87
C GLU A 32 10.47 4.85 16.44
N VAL A 33 9.26 4.33 16.66
CA VAL A 33 8.87 2.99 16.22
C VAL A 33 8.92 2.89 14.70
N MET A 34 8.43 3.90 13.98
CA MET A 34 8.52 3.91 12.52
C MET A 34 9.97 3.79 12.04
N ARG A 35 10.89 4.56 12.62
CA ARG A 35 12.30 4.55 12.20
C ARG A 35 13.07 3.30 12.62
N ARG A 36 12.79 2.72 13.80
CA ARG A 36 13.61 1.66 14.42
C ARG A 36 13.03 0.26 14.26
N ALA A 37 11.71 0.12 14.18
CA ALA A 37 11.03 -1.17 14.17
C ALA A 37 10.24 -1.44 12.91
N MET A 38 9.75 -0.40 12.20
CA MET A 38 8.99 -0.58 10.97
C MET A 38 9.90 -0.64 9.76
N GLN A 39 9.46 -1.39 8.73
CA GLN A 39 10.12 -1.55 7.43
C GLN A 39 9.15 -1.13 6.35
N GLU A 40 9.59 -0.28 5.43
CA GLU A 40 8.84 0.05 4.23
C GLU A 40 8.64 -1.20 3.36
N GLY A 41 7.48 -1.30 2.72
CA GLY A 41 7.09 -2.49 1.96
C GLY A 41 6.58 -3.66 2.81
N HIS A 42 6.63 -3.57 4.16
CA HIS A 42 6.08 -4.58 5.07
C HIS A 42 5.09 -3.99 6.08
N HIS A 43 5.45 -2.93 6.78
CA HIS A 43 4.65 -2.30 7.83
C HIS A 43 3.88 -1.07 7.33
N TYR A 44 4.44 -0.38 6.36
CA TYR A 44 3.85 0.75 5.66
C TYR A 44 4.38 0.81 4.23
N GLY A 45 3.74 1.61 3.38
CA GLY A 45 4.21 1.83 2.02
C GLY A 45 3.76 3.17 1.49
N VAL A 46 4.56 3.74 0.59
CA VAL A 46 4.23 4.98 -0.11
C VAL A 46 3.37 4.64 -1.33
N ILE A 47 2.17 5.21 -1.38
CA ILE A 47 1.31 5.13 -2.55
C ILE A 47 1.66 6.31 -3.45
N PRO A 48 1.99 6.08 -4.74
CA PRO A 48 2.30 7.18 -5.67
C PRO A 48 1.21 8.25 -5.66
N GLY A 49 1.59 9.49 -5.41
CA GLY A 49 0.68 10.63 -5.34
C GLY A 49 0.16 10.96 -3.93
N THR A 50 0.41 10.13 -2.91
CA THR A 50 0.06 10.51 -1.53
C THR A 50 1.22 11.26 -0.86
N PRO A 51 0.92 12.32 -0.07
CA PRO A 51 1.95 13.07 0.66
C PRO A 51 2.50 12.30 1.87
N LYS A 52 1.77 11.31 2.38
CA LYS A 52 2.13 10.50 3.54
C LYS A 52 2.11 9.01 3.19
N PRO A 53 2.95 8.19 3.84
CA PRO A 53 2.89 6.74 3.68
C PRO A 53 1.59 6.16 4.25
N SER A 54 1.08 5.10 3.65
CA SER A 54 -0.07 4.34 4.15
C SER A 54 0.36 3.32 5.20
N LEU A 55 -0.32 3.29 6.34
CA LEU A 55 -0.09 2.28 7.38
C LEU A 55 -0.73 0.95 6.95
N TRP A 56 0.03 -0.14 7.01
CA TRP A 56 -0.47 -1.47 6.73
C TRP A 56 -0.79 -2.23 8.03
N LYS A 57 -1.52 -3.34 7.90
CA LYS A 57 -1.92 -4.14 9.06
C LYS A 57 -0.74 -4.52 9.99
N PRO A 58 0.42 -5.02 9.51
CA PRO A 58 1.54 -5.34 10.39
C PRO A 58 2.07 -4.11 11.15
N GLY A 59 2.04 -2.94 10.53
CA GLY A 59 2.41 -1.68 11.22
C GLY A 59 1.41 -1.29 12.30
N ALA A 60 0.11 -1.45 12.03
CA ALA A 60 -0.93 -1.22 13.02
C ALA A 60 -0.81 -2.18 14.22
N GLU A 61 -0.49 -3.46 13.96
CA GLU A 61 -0.23 -4.45 15.01
C GLU A 61 0.97 -4.08 15.88
N LEU A 62 2.07 -3.57 15.30
CA LEU A 62 3.21 -3.06 16.06
C LEU A 62 2.83 -1.90 16.97
N LEU A 63 2.01 -0.97 16.48
CA LEU A 63 1.51 0.13 17.32
C LEU A 63 0.60 -0.38 18.44
N CYS A 64 -0.25 -1.39 18.19
CA CYS A 64 -1.02 -2.03 19.24
C CYS A 64 -0.12 -2.63 20.32
N VAL A 65 0.94 -3.35 19.95
CA VAL A 65 1.90 -3.93 20.91
C VAL A 65 2.56 -2.82 21.72
N MET A 66 3.06 -1.77 21.07
CA MET A 66 3.74 -0.67 21.75
C MET A 66 2.85 0.06 22.76
N PHE A 67 1.61 0.33 22.40
CA PHE A 67 0.64 1.02 23.26
C PHE A 67 -0.17 0.06 24.14
N ARG A 68 0.16 -1.25 24.14
CA ARG A 68 -0.52 -2.30 24.89
C ARG A 68 -2.04 -2.28 24.68
N LEU A 69 -2.44 -2.26 23.39
CA LEU A 69 -3.84 -2.22 22.97
C LEU A 69 -4.31 -3.61 22.55
N ASP A 70 -5.52 -3.97 22.99
CA ASP A 70 -6.24 -5.18 22.59
C ASP A 70 -7.33 -4.82 21.58
N PRO A 71 -7.22 -5.24 20.30
CA PRO A 71 -8.22 -4.99 19.28
C PRO A 71 -9.37 -5.99 19.38
N GLN A 72 -10.58 -5.51 19.62
CA GLN A 72 -11.81 -6.30 19.62
C GLN A 72 -12.69 -5.91 18.45
N TYR A 73 -13.19 -6.91 17.71
CA TYR A 73 -13.94 -6.69 16.48
C TYR A 73 -15.41 -7.06 16.66
N GLN A 74 -16.27 -6.20 16.13
CA GLN A 74 -17.68 -6.46 15.97
C GLN A 74 -18.07 -6.23 14.52
N ALA A 75 -18.39 -7.31 13.81
CA ALA A 75 -18.80 -7.27 12.42
C ALA A 75 -20.32 -7.30 12.30
N SER A 76 -20.84 -6.56 11.32
CA SER A 76 -22.22 -6.63 10.84
C SER A 76 -22.20 -6.94 9.35
N GLU A 77 -23.10 -7.82 8.94
CA GLU A 77 -23.21 -8.28 7.55
C GLU A 77 -24.52 -7.80 6.95
N ARG A 78 -24.46 -7.34 5.69
CA ARG A 78 -25.64 -7.02 4.89
C ARG A 78 -25.55 -7.76 3.58
N ARG A 79 -26.47 -8.70 3.37
CA ARG A 79 -26.61 -9.43 2.12
C ARG A 79 -27.67 -8.74 1.24
N GLU A 80 -27.34 -8.48 0.00
CA GLU A 80 -28.20 -7.84 -0.98
C GLU A 80 -28.98 -8.87 -1.80
N PRO A 81 -30.09 -8.47 -2.48
CA PRO A 81 -30.95 -9.43 -3.21
C PRO A 81 -30.23 -10.20 -4.33
N ASP A 82 -29.13 -9.64 -4.87
CA ASP A 82 -28.29 -10.23 -5.90
C ASP A 82 -27.10 -11.02 -5.33
N ASP A 83 -27.23 -11.45 -4.07
CA ASP A 83 -26.27 -12.26 -3.30
C ASP A 83 -24.93 -11.57 -2.99
N HIS A 84 -24.81 -10.29 -3.26
CA HIS A 84 -23.65 -9.52 -2.83
C HIS A 84 -23.65 -9.32 -1.31
N LEU A 85 -22.49 -9.52 -0.71
CA LEU A 85 -22.24 -9.33 0.73
C LEU A 85 -21.45 -8.06 0.98
N THR A 86 -21.94 -7.24 1.91
CA THR A 86 -21.17 -6.13 2.49
C THR A 86 -20.97 -6.39 3.97
N VAL A 87 -19.72 -6.37 4.41
CA VAL A 87 -19.34 -6.50 5.82
C VAL A 87 -18.81 -5.17 6.32
N THR A 88 -19.38 -4.68 7.42
CA THR A 88 -18.89 -3.53 8.15
C THR A 88 -18.42 -3.97 9.52
N THR A 89 -17.16 -3.66 9.85
CA THR A 89 -16.54 -4.01 11.12
C THR A 89 -16.23 -2.76 11.92
N THR A 90 -16.56 -2.77 13.20
CA THR A 90 -16.04 -1.83 14.19
C THR A 90 -14.95 -2.53 14.98
N CYS A 91 -13.75 -1.92 15.00
CA CYS A 91 -12.64 -2.33 15.85
C CYS A 91 -12.56 -1.38 17.05
N SER A 92 -12.73 -1.90 18.26
CA SER A 92 -12.55 -1.16 19.52
C SER A 92 -11.20 -1.53 20.12
N LEU A 93 -10.40 -0.53 20.50
CA LEU A 93 -9.11 -0.71 21.13
C LEU A 93 -9.21 -0.50 22.64
N TRP A 94 -8.76 -1.50 23.38
CA TRP A 94 -8.76 -1.51 24.84
C TRP A 94 -7.34 -1.49 25.37
N HIS A 95 -7.05 -0.65 26.35
CA HIS A 95 -5.74 -0.63 27.00
C HIS A 95 -5.64 -1.80 27.96
N ILE A 96 -4.79 -2.78 27.64
CA ILE A 96 -4.66 -4.04 28.40
C ILE A 96 -4.44 -3.81 29.89
N PRO A 97 -3.53 -2.91 30.36
CA PRO A 97 -3.28 -2.73 31.77
C PRO A 97 -4.44 -2.14 32.58
N THR A 98 -5.27 -1.31 31.98
CA THR A 98 -6.34 -0.60 32.68
C THR A 98 -7.74 -1.12 32.37
N GLY A 99 -7.88 -1.93 31.31
CA GLY A 99 -9.18 -2.37 30.81
C GLY A 99 -10.05 -1.23 30.26
N GLN A 100 -9.50 -0.06 30.02
CA GLN A 100 -10.23 1.09 29.47
C GLN A 100 -10.29 1.03 27.95
N ARG A 101 -11.48 1.36 27.42
CA ARG A 101 -11.64 1.55 25.98
C ARG A 101 -11.01 2.88 25.55
N MET A 102 -10.05 2.82 24.66
CA MET A 102 -9.29 3.97 24.20
C MET A 102 -9.93 4.67 22.99
N GLY A 103 -10.67 3.91 22.18
CA GLY A 103 -11.34 4.42 21.01
C GLY A 103 -11.72 3.31 20.05
N SER A 104 -12.15 3.68 18.85
CA SER A 104 -12.53 2.71 17.81
C SER A 104 -12.32 3.27 16.41
N GLY A 105 -12.34 2.37 15.44
CA GLY A 105 -12.37 2.67 14.01
C GLY A 105 -13.32 1.72 13.29
N MET A 106 -13.82 2.15 12.14
CA MET A 106 -14.70 1.34 11.31
C MET A 106 -14.03 1.05 9.99
N GLY A 107 -14.37 -0.11 9.43
CA GLY A 107 -13.94 -0.51 8.10
C GLY A 107 -15.05 -1.29 7.42
N SER A 108 -15.28 -1.04 6.14
CA SER A 108 -16.24 -1.77 5.33
C SER A 108 -15.56 -2.42 4.13
N CYS A 109 -16.10 -3.54 3.69
CA CYS A 109 -15.69 -4.22 2.47
C CYS A 109 -16.88 -4.93 1.84
N SER A 110 -16.95 -4.97 0.52
CA SER A 110 -18.06 -5.57 -0.21
C SER A 110 -17.57 -6.44 -1.36
N THR A 111 -18.30 -7.52 -1.64
CA THR A 111 -18.12 -8.31 -2.87
C THR A 111 -18.39 -7.50 -4.13
N ARG A 112 -19.04 -6.32 -4.03
CA ARG A 112 -19.21 -5.38 -5.15
C ARG A 112 -17.94 -4.60 -5.51
N GLU A 113 -16.93 -4.59 -4.65
CA GLU A 113 -15.65 -3.98 -5.02
C GLU A 113 -15.09 -4.66 -6.27
N SER A 114 -14.60 -3.89 -7.22
CA SER A 114 -14.25 -4.38 -8.57
C SER A 114 -13.25 -5.55 -8.57
N LYS A 115 -12.39 -5.63 -7.54
CA LYS A 115 -11.43 -6.74 -7.37
C LYS A 115 -12.09 -8.06 -6.94
N TYR A 116 -13.33 -8.04 -6.43
CA TYR A 116 -14.09 -9.22 -6.02
C TYR A 116 -15.27 -9.50 -6.95
N ALA A 117 -15.90 -8.43 -7.46
CA ALA A 117 -17.03 -8.52 -8.37
C ALA A 117 -16.68 -9.09 -9.75
N TYR A 118 -15.39 -9.06 -10.11
CA TYR A 118 -14.91 -9.55 -11.39
C TYR A 118 -13.74 -10.50 -11.22
N ARG A 119 -13.68 -11.47 -12.14
CA ARG A 119 -12.54 -12.39 -12.29
C ARG A 119 -12.01 -12.34 -13.72
N HIS A 120 -10.78 -12.80 -13.90
CA HIS A 120 -10.23 -12.98 -15.24
C HIS A 120 -10.50 -14.41 -15.72
N ALA A 121 -11.32 -14.54 -16.76
CA ALA A 121 -11.60 -15.82 -17.42
C ALA A 121 -10.58 -16.07 -18.53
N SER A 122 -9.88 -17.20 -18.41
CA SER A 122 -9.00 -17.75 -19.46
C SER A 122 -9.74 -18.75 -20.30
N ARG A 123 -9.25 -19.03 -21.50
CA ARG A 123 -9.80 -20.11 -22.35
C ARG A 123 -9.52 -21.46 -21.75
N VAL A 124 -10.55 -22.27 -21.62
CA VAL A 124 -10.49 -23.64 -21.08
C VAL A 124 -10.43 -24.63 -22.24
N CYS A 125 -9.58 -25.63 -22.13
CA CYS A 125 -9.47 -26.67 -23.15
C CYS A 125 -10.70 -27.61 -23.12
N PRO A 126 -11.48 -27.73 -24.20
CA PRO A 126 -12.66 -28.60 -24.21
C PRO A 126 -12.30 -30.07 -24.05
N LYS A 127 -11.04 -30.47 -24.26
CA LYS A 127 -10.61 -31.87 -24.16
C LYS A 127 -10.14 -32.26 -22.76
N CYS A 128 -9.44 -31.38 -22.02
CA CYS A 128 -8.88 -31.74 -20.73
C CYS A 128 -9.35 -30.83 -19.56
N GLY A 129 -10.19 -29.83 -19.84
CA GLY A 129 -10.76 -28.92 -18.82
C GLY A 129 -9.77 -27.92 -18.23
N LYS A 130 -8.52 -27.82 -18.72
CA LYS A 130 -7.51 -26.92 -18.15
C LYS A 130 -7.50 -25.57 -18.87
N ASP A 131 -7.18 -24.50 -18.16
CA ASP A 131 -7.05 -23.11 -18.61
C ASP A 131 -5.70 -22.83 -19.32
N ALA A 132 -5.25 -23.80 -20.10
CA ALA A 132 -3.93 -23.83 -20.73
C ALA A 132 -3.95 -23.48 -22.22
N ILE A 133 -5.04 -22.90 -22.74
CA ILE A 133 -5.16 -22.50 -24.15
C ILE A 133 -4.38 -21.22 -24.40
N ILE A 134 -3.47 -21.28 -25.37
CA ILE A 134 -2.73 -20.12 -25.87
C ILE A 134 -2.86 -20.02 -27.38
N LYS A 135 -2.66 -18.82 -27.94
CA LYS A 135 -2.56 -18.62 -29.37
C LYS A 135 -1.23 -19.18 -29.87
N GLY A 136 -1.28 -20.08 -30.85
CA GLY A 136 -0.08 -20.60 -31.51
C GLY A 136 0.57 -19.50 -32.38
N LYS A 137 1.90 -19.52 -32.46
CA LYS A 137 2.62 -18.65 -33.39
C LYS A 137 2.47 -19.21 -34.82
N GLU A 138 2.43 -18.33 -35.80
CA GLU A 138 2.34 -18.70 -37.22
C GLU A 138 3.47 -19.66 -37.67
N GLU A 139 4.68 -19.44 -37.10
CA GLU A 139 5.85 -20.30 -37.33
C GLU A 139 5.62 -21.79 -36.99
N TYR A 140 4.66 -22.08 -36.08
CA TYR A 140 4.28 -23.42 -35.62
C TYR A 140 2.91 -23.88 -36.13
N GLY A 141 2.40 -23.21 -37.20
CA GLY A 141 1.15 -23.54 -37.87
C GLY A 141 -0.06 -22.83 -37.32
N GLY A 142 0.11 -21.73 -36.54
CA GLY A 142 -0.98 -20.90 -36.04
C GLY A 142 -1.98 -21.63 -35.15
N GLY A 143 -3.24 -21.17 -35.10
CA GLY A 143 -4.31 -21.80 -34.36
C GLY A 143 -4.22 -21.60 -32.85
N TRP A 144 -4.91 -22.47 -32.12
CA TRP A 144 -4.90 -22.52 -30.66
C TRP A 144 -4.27 -23.82 -30.19
N VAL A 145 -3.56 -23.79 -29.08
CA VAL A 145 -2.93 -24.98 -28.52
C VAL A 145 -3.14 -25.04 -27.00
N CYS A 146 -3.54 -26.18 -26.50
CA CYS A 146 -3.54 -26.49 -25.08
C CYS A 146 -2.10 -26.76 -24.65
N PHE A 147 -1.47 -25.76 -24.01
CA PHE A 147 -0.01 -25.68 -23.86
C PHE A 147 0.51 -26.61 -22.76
N LYS A 148 1.37 -27.57 -23.13
CA LYS A 148 1.90 -28.59 -22.21
C LYS A 148 2.67 -28.01 -21.02
N LYS A 149 3.39 -26.88 -21.20
CA LYS A 149 4.12 -26.22 -20.08
C LYS A 149 3.20 -25.56 -19.06
N LYS A 150 1.90 -25.41 -19.38
CA LYS A 150 0.84 -25.01 -18.45
C LYS A 150 -0.04 -26.19 -18.05
N ASP A 151 0.55 -27.39 -17.98
CA ASP A 151 -0.16 -28.65 -17.71
C ASP A 151 -1.28 -29.01 -18.69
N GLY A 152 -1.28 -28.42 -19.87
CA GLY A 152 -2.21 -28.71 -20.95
C GLY A 152 -1.96 -30.06 -21.61
N CYS A 153 -2.97 -30.58 -22.32
CA CYS A 153 -2.91 -31.89 -23.00
C CYS A 153 -2.16 -31.87 -24.35
N GLY A 154 -1.76 -30.69 -24.85
CA GLY A 154 -1.07 -30.54 -26.13
C GLY A 154 -1.98 -30.58 -27.35
N THR A 155 -3.31 -30.65 -27.22
CA THR A 155 -4.26 -30.65 -28.36
C THR A 155 -4.19 -29.30 -29.08
N LYS A 156 -4.16 -29.36 -30.41
CA LYS A 156 -4.25 -28.18 -31.28
C LYS A 156 -5.68 -28.02 -31.79
N PHE A 157 -6.08 -26.77 -31.96
CA PHE A 157 -7.39 -26.36 -32.46
C PHE A 157 -7.19 -25.35 -33.59
N ALA A 158 -8.10 -25.32 -34.55
CA ALA A 158 -8.07 -24.35 -35.63
C ALA A 158 -8.26 -22.91 -35.11
N ASP A 159 -7.87 -21.92 -35.92
CA ASP A 159 -8.05 -20.51 -35.56
C ASP A 159 -9.51 -20.13 -35.31
N GLU A 160 -10.43 -20.70 -36.10
CA GLU A 160 -11.85 -20.42 -36.05
C GLU A 160 -12.64 -21.45 -35.23
N ASP A 161 -11.97 -22.33 -34.51
CA ASP A 161 -12.65 -23.35 -33.70
C ASP A 161 -13.60 -22.71 -32.69
N VAL A 162 -14.91 -22.90 -32.90
CA VAL A 162 -15.97 -22.29 -32.07
C VAL A 162 -15.89 -22.73 -30.63
N ALA A 163 -15.39 -23.97 -30.35
CA ALA A 163 -15.22 -24.46 -29.00
C ALA A 163 -14.14 -23.64 -28.22
N ILE A 164 -13.28 -22.91 -28.91
CA ILE A 164 -12.26 -22.05 -28.33
C ILE A 164 -12.65 -20.56 -28.45
N THR A 165 -13.06 -20.15 -29.67
CA THR A 165 -13.35 -18.72 -29.97
C THR A 165 -14.65 -18.24 -29.33
N GLY A 166 -15.63 -19.14 -29.16
CA GLY A 166 -16.91 -18.84 -28.53
C GLY A 166 -16.87 -18.70 -27.00
N GLN A 167 -15.70 -18.98 -26.37
CA GLN A 167 -15.59 -18.84 -24.92
C GLN A 167 -15.45 -17.37 -24.51
N VAL A 168 -16.19 -16.98 -23.46
CA VAL A 168 -16.07 -15.65 -22.86
C VAL A 168 -14.75 -15.57 -22.10
N VAL A 169 -13.91 -14.58 -22.41
CA VAL A 169 -12.58 -14.39 -21.84
C VAL A 169 -12.37 -12.95 -21.39
N GLY A 170 -11.35 -12.77 -20.57
CA GLY A 170 -11.03 -11.46 -20.02
C GLY A 170 -11.78 -11.18 -18.73
N ARG A 171 -12.18 -9.93 -18.51
CA ARG A 171 -12.88 -9.53 -17.29
C ARG A 171 -14.36 -9.96 -17.36
N VAL A 172 -14.73 -10.92 -16.56
CA VAL A 172 -16.10 -11.42 -16.43
C VAL A 172 -16.63 -11.24 -15.01
N ALA A 173 -17.94 -11.20 -14.84
CA ALA A 173 -18.52 -11.19 -13.50
C ALA A 173 -18.10 -12.44 -12.72
N ASN A 174 -17.84 -12.28 -11.42
CA ASN A 174 -17.52 -13.38 -10.55
C ASN A 174 -18.84 -14.00 -10.04
N GLU A 175 -19.13 -15.22 -10.47
CA GLU A 175 -20.31 -15.97 -10.06
C GLU A 175 -20.12 -16.65 -8.69
N ASP A 176 -18.86 -16.87 -8.27
CA ASP A 176 -18.51 -17.54 -7.02
C ASP A 176 -18.32 -16.51 -5.89
N LEU A 177 -19.37 -15.78 -5.54
CA LEU A 177 -19.32 -14.72 -4.52
C LEU A 177 -19.09 -15.29 -3.11
N ALA A 178 -19.57 -16.52 -2.84
CA ALA A 178 -19.38 -17.19 -1.58
C ALA A 178 -17.89 -17.40 -1.23
N ASP A 179 -17.04 -17.66 -2.22
CA ASP A 179 -15.59 -17.81 -2.02
C ASP A 179 -14.93 -16.50 -1.54
N GLN A 180 -15.59 -15.36 -1.73
CA GLN A 180 -15.09 -14.05 -1.33
C GLN A 180 -15.51 -13.63 0.08
N GLU A 181 -16.46 -14.32 0.73
CA GLU A 181 -17.02 -13.91 2.03
C GLU A 181 -15.95 -13.77 3.12
N ASN A 182 -15.10 -14.80 3.28
CA ASN A 182 -14.01 -14.74 4.24
C ASN A 182 -12.97 -13.66 3.90
N THR A 183 -12.74 -13.39 2.62
CA THR A 183 -11.83 -12.34 2.15
C THR A 183 -12.39 -10.97 2.46
N VAL A 184 -13.67 -10.73 2.23
CA VAL A 184 -14.39 -9.49 2.53
C VAL A 184 -14.40 -9.23 4.04
N LEU A 185 -14.69 -10.25 4.87
CA LEU A 185 -14.63 -10.16 6.33
C LEU A 185 -13.22 -9.78 6.82
N LYS A 186 -12.19 -10.48 6.35
CA LYS A 186 -10.80 -10.17 6.72
C LYS A 186 -10.37 -8.77 6.28
N MET A 187 -10.88 -8.31 5.14
CA MET A 187 -10.56 -6.97 4.63
C MET A 187 -11.27 -5.89 5.44
N SER A 188 -12.53 -6.07 5.81
CA SER A 188 -13.24 -5.13 6.68
C SER A 188 -12.57 -5.02 8.06
N ASN A 189 -12.17 -6.15 8.66
CA ASN A 189 -11.41 -6.19 9.91
C ASN A 189 -10.07 -5.46 9.80
N LYS A 190 -9.33 -5.68 8.69
CA LYS A 190 -8.06 -4.99 8.42
C LYS A 190 -8.26 -3.47 8.36
N ARG A 191 -9.27 -3.00 7.61
CA ARG A 191 -9.60 -1.57 7.49
C ARG A 191 -9.99 -0.98 8.84
N ALA A 192 -10.83 -1.67 9.61
CA ALA A 192 -11.27 -1.24 10.94
C ALA A 192 -10.10 -1.13 11.93
N LEU A 193 -9.17 -2.10 11.93
CA LEU A 193 -7.98 -2.06 12.79
C LEU A 193 -7.11 -0.85 12.48
N VAL A 194 -6.78 -0.63 11.20
CA VAL A 194 -5.92 0.50 10.80
C VAL A 194 -6.57 1.82 11.21
N ALA A 195 -7.88 2.00 10.94
CA ALA A 195 -8.63 3.20 11.34
C ALA A 195 -8.60 3.41 12.86
N ALA A 196 -8.85 2.35 13.64
CA ALA A 196 -8.84 2.43 15.10
C ALA A 196 -7.46 2.83 15.65
N VAL A 197 -6.39 2.23 15.11
CA VAL A 197 -5.01 2.52 15.55
C VAL A 197 -4.64 3.96 15.22
N LEU A 198 -4.90 4.43 14.01
CA LEU A 198 -4.64 5.83 13.63
C LEU A 198 -5.35 6.81 14.56
N ASN A 199 -6.62 6.57 14.86
CA ASN A 199 -7.43 7.42 15.76
C ASN A 199 -6.89 7.44 17.20
N VAL A 200 -6.53 6.27 17.74
CA VAL A 200 -6.15 6.14 19.18
C VAL A 200 -4.71 6.60 19.43
N THR A 201 -3.82 6.41 18.46
CA THR A 201 -2.40 6.72 18.62
C THR A 201 -2.00 8.09 18.09
N ALA A 202 -2.93 8.82 17.45
CA ALA A 202 -2.67 10.05 16.70
C ALA A 202 -1.63 9.85 15.56
N ALA A 203 -1.52 8.60 15.06
CA ALA A 203 -0.56 8.26 14.00
C ALA A 203 -0.96 8.82 12.61
N SER A 204 -2.15 9.42 12.47
CA SER A 204 -2.58 10.14 11.25
C SER A 204 -1.72 11.35 10.91
N ASP A 205 -0.92 11.83 11.88
CA ASP A 205 0.10 12.85 11.61
C ASP A 205 1.20 12.32 10.66
N ILE A 206 1.52 11.04 10.78
CA ILE A 206 2.61 10.37 10.05
C ILE A 206 2.08 9.54 8.88
N PHE A 207 0.95 8.86 9.06
CA PHE A 207 0.40 7.92 8.10
C PHE A 207 -0.94 8.38 7.54
N THR A 208 -1.22 8.04 6.30
CA THR A 208 -2.58 8.09 5.73
C THR A 208 -3.19 6.69 5.67
N GLN A 209 -4.51 6.62 5.65
CA GLN A 209 -5.26 5.39 5.40
C GLN A 209 -5.96 5.46 4.04
N ASP A 210 -6.38 6.64 3.61
CA ASP A 210 -7.34 6.83 2.54
C ASP A 210 -6.66 7.33 1.26
N LEU A 211 -7.03 6.70 0.15
CA LEU A 211 -6.70 7.17 -1.20
C LEU A 211 -7.53 8.41 -1.58
N GLU A 212 -8.57 8.71 -0.80
CA GLU A 212 -9.50 9.81 -1.01
C GLU A 212 -8.87 11.18 -0.72
N ASP A 213 -7.79 11.20 0.06
CA ASP A 213 -6.98 12.41 0.27
C ASP A 213 -6.15 12.79 -0.97
N LEU A 214 -6.22 11.97 -2.05
CA LEU A 214 -5.58 12.27 -3.31
C LEU A 214 -6.44 13.24 -4.13
N PRO A 215 -5.84 14.23 -4.78
CA PRO A 215 -6.51 14.95 -5.86
C PRO A 215 -7.02 13.94 -6.88
N HIS A 216 -8.28 14.05 -7.29
CA HIS A 216 -8.98 13.10 -8.19
C HIS A 216 -8.26 12.78 -9.51
N GLU A 217 -7.24 13.54 -9.87
CA GLU A 217 -6.44 13.37 -11.08
C GLU A 217 -5.37 12.26 -11.01
N THR A 218 -5.09 11.73 -9.81
CA THR A 218 -3.96 10.78 -9.60
C THR A 218 -4.40 9.32 -9.44
N VAL A 219 -5.68 9.02 -9.37
CA VAL A 219 -6.17 7.64 -9.24
C VAL A 219 -6.26 6.97 -10.60
N GLN A 220 -5.13 6.69 -11.22
CA GLN A 220 -5.07 5.65 -12.23
C GLN A 220 -5.06 4.29 -11.53
N PRO A 221 -5.92 3.33 -11.93
CA PRO A 221 -5.86 1.99 -11.37
C PRO A 221 -4.47 1.41 -11.64
N ALA A 222 -3.77 1.01 -10.57
CA ALA A 222 -2.49 0.34 -10.67
C ALA A 222 -2.62 -0.83 -11.67
N ARG A 223 -1.95 -0.73 -12.81
CA ARG A 223 -1.78 -1.83 -13.75
C ARG A 223 -0.97 -2.89 -13.00
N GLN A 224 -1.62 -4.00 -12.70
CA GLN A 224 -0.91 -5.21 -12.36
C GLN A 224 -0.12 -5.62 -13.61
N ASP A 225 1.19 -5.38 -13.59
CA ASP A 225 2.11 -5.90 -14.61
C ASP A 225 2.19 -7.41 -14.46
N SER A 226 1.33 -8.10 -15.20
CA SER A 226 1.58 -9.46 -15.59
C SER A 226 2.30 -9.42 -16.93
N HIS A 227 3.56 -9.83 -16.93
CA HIS A 227 4.34 -10.07 -18.14
C HIS A 227 3.55 -10.87 -19.19
N ALA A 228 3.23 -10.25 -20.30
CA ALA A 228 2.98 -10.95 -21.54
C ALA A 228 3.27 -10.00 -22.72
N GLY A 229 4.09 -10.53 -23.62
CA GLY A 229 4.76 -9.92 -24.75
C GLY A 229 3.94 -8.98 -25.64
N SER A 230 4.69 -8.07 -26.18
CA SER A 230 4.39 -7.15 -27.26
C SER A 230 3.70 -7.78 -28.46
N VAL A 231 2.58 -7.22 -28.90
CA VAL A 231 2.24 -7.10 -30.33
C VAL A 231 1.46 -5.79 -30.51
N SER A 232 2.04 -4.90 -31.30
CA SER A 232 1.36 -3.71 -31.83
C SER A 232 0.38 -4.13 -32.93
N PRO A 233 -0.74 -3.44 -33.07
CA PRO A 233 -1.28 -3.15 -34.39
C PRO A 233 -1.35 -1.65 -34.65
N SER A 234 -0.93 -1.31 -35.86
CA SER A 234 -0.96 0.01 -36.47
C SER A 234 -2.36 0.51 -36.73
N GLY A 235 -2.52 1.83 -36.53
CA GLY A 235 -3.35 2.70 -37.37
C GLY A 235 -4.81 2.88 -36.98
N VAL A 236 -5.15 4.05 -36.51
CA VAL A 236 -5.99 5.07 -37.14
C VAL A 236 -6.29 6.21 -36.14
N GLY A 237 -5.95 7.44 -36.52
CA GLY A 237 -6.73 8.67 -36.22
C GLY A 237 -6.52 9.30 -34.85
N GLU A 238 -5.62 10.28 -34.77
CA GLU A 238 -5.64 11.37 -33.76
C GLU A 238 -6.92 12.21 -33.89
N PRO A 239 -7.36 12.82 -32.77
CA PRO A 239 -7.60 14.25 -32.79
C PRO A 239 -6.72 15.01 -31.81
N GLU A 240 -6.24 16.12 -32.32
CA GLU A 240 -5.37 17.09 -31.67
C GLU A 240 -5.94 17.71 -30.39
N GLY A 241 -5.02 17.98 -29.46
CA GLY A 241 -5.01 19.22 -28.70
C GLY A 241 -5.70 19.23 -27.35
N SER A 242 -4.97 18.88 -26.29
CA SER A 242 -4.95 19.70 -25.07
C SER A 242 -3.65 19.43 -24.30
N GLN A 243 -2.72 20.35 -24.38
CA GLN A 243 -1.51 20.38 -23.58
C GLN A 243 -1.88 20.67 -22.13
N ALA A 244 -1.60 19.74 -21.23
CA ALA A 244 -1.60 19.98 -19.81
C ALA A 244 -0.44 20.96 -19.47
N PRO A 245 -0.63 21.93 -18.56
CA PRO A 245 0.44 22.83 -18.15
C PRO A 245 1.54 22.04 -17.43
N PRO A 246 2.82 22.41 -17.61
CA PRO A 246 3.92 21.75 -16.94
C PRO A 246 3.80 21.89 -15.42
N ALA A 247 4.06 20.81 -14.70
CA ALA A 247 4.13 20.81 -13.24
C ALA A 247 5.08 21.92 -12.77
N ALA A 248 4.64 22.70 -11.78
CA ALA A 248 5.45 23.75 -11.21
C ALA A 248 6.76 23.14 -10.65
N PRO A 249 7.92 23.78 -10.86
CA PRO A 249 9.19 23.26 -10.36
C PRO A 249 9.15 23.21 -8.83
N LEU A 250 9.58 22.05 -8.27
CA LEU A 250 9.78 21.92 -6.84
C LEU A 250 10.68 23.05 -6.34
N SER A 251 10.42 23.56 -5.13
CA SER A 251 11.33 24.54 -4.55
C SER A 251 12.72 23.91 -4.42
N ALA A 252 13.78 24.69 -4.66
CA ALA A 252 15.16 24.21 -4.59
C ALA A 252 15.49 23.53 -3.24
N THR A 253 14.80 23.92 -2.16
CA THR A 253 14.90 23.30 -0.84
C THR A 253 14.32 21.89 -0.82
N ALA A 254 13.14 21.68 -1.41
CA ALA A 254 12.48 20.37 -1.44
C ALA A 254 13.26 19.38 -2.32
N GLU A 255 13.81 19.82 -3.45
CA GLU A 255 14.66 18.99 -4.30
C GLU A 255 15.94 18.55 -3.58
N LYS A 256 16.56 19.46 -2.84
CA LYS A 256 17.73 19.21 -2.04
C LYS A 256 17.49 18.16 -0.95
N ASP A 257 16.39 18.27 -0.21
CA ASP A 257 16.02 17.33 0.85
C ASP A 257 15.78 15.92 0.30
N ILE A 258 15.14 15.81 -0.87
CA ILE A 258 14.94 14.54 -1.57
C ILE A 258 16.28 13.91 -1.95
N LEU A 259 17.22 14.69 -2.50
CA LEU A 259 18.55 14.20 -2.89
C LEU A 259 19.34 13.74 -1.68
N LEU A 260 19.34 14.49 -0.57
CA LEU A 260 20.00 14.13 0.68
C LEU A 260 19.49 12.81 1.23
N GLY A 261 18.17 12.61 1.26
CA GLY A 261 17.56 11.35 1.70
C GLY A 261 17.98 10.15 0.84
N ARG A 262 18.04 10.30 -0.49
CA ARG A 262 18.47 9.25 -1.42
C ARG A 262 19.95 8.92 -1.31
N ILE A 263 20.80 9.91 -1.07
CA ILE A 263 22.25 9.73 -0.84
C ILE A 263 22.48 8.95 0.44
N GLN A 264 21.83 9.32 1.55
CA GLN A 264 21.93 8.61 2.81
C GLN A 264 21.52 7.15 2.67
N ALA A 265 20.37 6.90 2.07
CA ALA A 265 19.89 5.53 1.79
C ALA A 265 20.88 4.74 0.92
N GLY A 266 21.51 5.36 -0.08
CA GLY A 266 22.52 4.72 -0.92
C GLY A 266 23.79 4.33 -0.14
N MET A 267 24.26 5.20 0.74
CA MET A 267 25.41 4.91 1.60
C MET A 267 25.15 3.78 2.60
N ASP A 268 23.95 3.73 3.16
CA ASP A 268 23.52 2.68 4.08
C ASP A 268 23.38 1.32 3.37
N ILE A 269 22.80 1.28 2.20
CA ILE A 269 22.69 0.06 1.36
C ILE A 269 24.08 -0.49 1.02
N LEU A 270 25.02 0.38 0.69
CA LEU A 270 26.41 0.00 0.39
C LEU A 270 27.19 -0.37 1.66
N ARG A 271 26.64 -0.19 2.85
CA ARG A 271 27.27 -0.42 4.15
C ARG A 271 28.63 0.29 4.28
N LEU A 272 28.69 1.53 3.82
CA LEU A 272 29.89 2.34 3.91
C LEU A 272 30.19 2.73 5.35
N LYS A 273 31.46 2.64 5.75
CA LYS A 273 31.88 3.13 7.07
C LYS A 273 31.79 4.66 7.13
N ALA A 274 31.61 5.23 8.31
CA ALA A 274 31.46 6.68 8.48
C ALA A 274 32.62 7.50 7.87
N ALA A 275 33.84 6.98 7.93
CA ALA A 275 35.00 7.63 7.30
C ALA A 275 34.89 7.67 5.77
N ASP A 276 34.42 6.58 5.15
CA ASP A 276 34.25 6.48 3.71
C ASP A 276 33.07 7.36 3.23
N GLN A 277 31.97 7.39 4.01
CA GLN A 277 30.85 8.29 3.76
C GLN A 277 31.29 9.75 3.77
N LEU A 278 32.08 10.14 4.75
CA LEU A 278 32.59 11.51 4.85
C LEU A 278 33.57 11.84 3.71
N ALA A 279 34.42 10.89 3.31
CA ALA A 279 35.37 11.09 2.21
C ALA A 279 34.66 11.29 0.87
N ILE A 280 33.64 10.47 0.55
CA ILE A 280 32.84 10.61 -0.67
C ILE A 280 32.04 11.93 -0.63
N TRP A 281 31.46 12.27 0.51
CA TRP A 281 30.74 13.53 0.69
C TRP A 281 31.67 14.74 0.43
N THR A 282 32.84 14.79 1.07
CA THR A 282 33.80 15.90 0.93
C THR A 282 34.28 16.03 -0.53
N LYS A 283 34.48 14.91 -1.22
CA LYS A 283 34.90 14.89 -2.64
C LYS A 283 33.91 15.63 -3.54
N HIS A 284 32.59 15.45 -3.33
CA HIS A 284 31.55 16.04 -4.21
C HIS A 284 31.03 17.38 -3.69
N CYS A 285 30.82 17.50 -2.41
CA CYS A 285 30.15 18.68 -1.82
C CYS A 285 31.10 19.70 -1.22
N GLY A 286 32.41 19.39 -1.14
CA GLY A 286 33.44 20.33 -0.67
C GLY A 286 33.35 20.71 0.81
N THR A 287 32.44 20.11 1.57
CA THR A 287 32.20 20.41 2.98
C THR A 287 32.47 19.20 3.85
N THR A 288 32.93 19.41 5.10
CA THR A 288 33.18 18.34 6.07
C THR A 288 31.95 17.99 6.92
N ARG A 289 30.84 18.72 6.74
CA ARG A 289 29.58 18.46 7.44
C ARG A 289 28.60 17.77 6.51
N PHE A 290 28.22 16.55 6.84
CA PHE A 290 27.17 15.81 6.14
C PHE A 290 25.83 16.57 6.24
N ALA A 291 25.05 16.58 5.15
CA ALA A 291 23.79 17.32 5.04
C ALA A 291 23.90 18.83 5.24
N SER A 292 25.03 19.44 4.89
CA SER A 292 25.22 20.88 4.94
C SER A 292 24.20 21.62 4.07
N ALA A 293 23.65 22.72 4.60
CA ALA A 293 22.80 23.63 3.83
C ALA A 293 23.53 24.27 2.62
N GLU A 294 24.86 24.26 2.64
CA GLU A 294 25.72 24.86 1.60
C GLU A 294 25.97 23.94 0.40
N ALA A 295 25.63 22.64 0.50
CA ALA A 295 25.81 21.71 -0.63
C ALA A 295 24.91 22.09 -1.82
N ASP A 296 25.49 22.18 -3.01
CA ASP A 296 24.75 22.48 -4.24
C ASP A 296 23.97 21.27 -4.75
N VAL A 297 22.79 21.49 -5.33
CA VAL A 297 21.91 20.45 -5.87
C VAL A 297 22.61 19.64 -6.97
N SER A 298 23.43 20.30 -7.81
CA SER A 298 24.21 19.62 -8.86
C SER A 298 25.22 18.66 -8.26
N ALA A 299 25.98 19.08 -7.25
CA ALA A 299 26.96 18.26 -6.55
C ALA A 299 26.33 17.05 -5.85
N LEU A 300 25.12 17.22 -5.29
CA LEU A 300 24.32 16.13 -4.72
C LEU A 300 23.84 15.13 -5.79
N GLY A 301 23.48 15.62 -6.97
CA GLY A 301 23.14 14.78 -8.12
C GLY A 301 24.30 13.89 -8.58
N ASP A 302 25.50 14.45 -8.70
CA ASP A 302 26.71 13.74 -9.10
C ASP A 302 27.13 12.68 -8.07
N LEU A 303 27.01 13.00 -6.78
CA LEU A 303 27.26 12.07 -5.68
C LEU A 303 26.28 10.88 -5.73
N LEU A 304 25.01 11.13 -5.96
CA LEU A 304 24.01 10.08 -6.06
C LEU A 304 24.28 9.16 -7.27
N ALA A 305 24.72 9.70 -8.41
CA ALA A 305 25.08 8.94 -9.60
C ALA A 305 26.29 8.04 -9.34
N GLU A 306 27.33 8.52 -8.63
CA GLU A 306 28.49 7.70 -8.24
C GLU A 306 28.07 6.53 -7.34
N LEU A 307 27.22 6.77 -6.34
CA LEU A 307 26.70 5.72 -5.45
C LEU A 307 25.90 4.67 -6.22
N GLN A 308 25.05 5.08 -7.16
CA GLN A 308 24.27 4.15 -8.00
C GLN A 308 25.16 3.30 -8.92
N THR A 309 26.24 3.90 -9.46
CA THR A 309 27.21 3.17 -10.31
C THR A 309 27.99 2.14 -9.49
N THR A 310 28.36 2.48 -8.26
CA THR A 310 29.05 1.58 -7.32
C THR A 310 28.14 0.41 -6.91
N TYR A 311 26.84 0.65 -6.72
CA TYR A 311 25.84 -0.39 -6.39
C TYR A 311 25.67 -1.40 -7.55
N LYS A 312 25.66 -0.94 -8.81
CA LYS A 312 25.53 -1.83 -9.99
C LYS A 312 26.75 -2.74 -10.21
N LYS A 313 27.90 -2.42 -9.63
CA LYS A 313 29.13 -3.20 -9.76
C LYS A 313 29.36 -4.24 -8.66
N LYS A 314 28.54 -4.22 -7.60
CA LYS A 314 28.51 -5.20 -6.50
C LYS A 314 27.35 -6.17 -6.66
#